data_b7b01af4ffa72dd5ddc834646f52428e
#
_entry.id   b7b01af4ffa72dd5ddc834646f52428e
#
_cell.length_a   1.000
_cell.length_b   1.000
_cell.length_c   1.000
_cell.angle_alpha   90.00
_cell.angle_beta   90.00
_cell.angle_gamma   90.00
#
_symmetry.space_group_name_H-M   'P 1'
#
loop_
_entity.id
_entity.type
_entity.pdbx_description
1 polymer ?
#
loop_
_entity_poly.entity_id
_entity_poly.type
_entity_poly.pdbx_seq_one_letter_code
_entity_poly.pdbx_strand_id
1 'polypeptide(L)'
;MLFTGYLCVLLRTAQIPTFQLPPTMLSPAPTQAPSVSFDDTRVAFASKSDAQLRKVYALFAAMNSGSLVKTGSGLMKAALKWNLPGTQFLIKHSIFEQFCGGESIAECRPVTAALGQYHIGTILDYSVEGEGSDRSYDRTRDEILATIDEAHRSAHIPFSVFKVTGVANVAILEKIQAGQPLTADEEAAHTRAVARVEALCARAHQHGVRLFVDAEESWFQHTIDLLAYDMMVKYNQEKAIVWNTYQLYRHDRLEALQAAHQAAAAAGYYLGTKLVRGAYMEKEARVARQRGKQNPINGTKQATDDLYDEALRYCVEHVDRISTCAGTHNEASSLLLTELMQQAGLAPGDPRVWFAQLYGMSDNLTYNLAHAGYNTAKYLPYGPVAAVMPYLLRRADENTAIAGQSSREFLLVQKEIRRRQGR
;
A
#
# COMPACT_ATOMS: atom_id res chain seq x y z
N MET A 1 25.36 29.25 34.31
CA MET A 1 26.70 29.83 34.54
C MET A 1 27.69 29.15 33.61
N LEU A 2 28.26 29.98 32.68
CA LEU A 2 29.51 29.78 31.93
C LEU A 2 29.62 28.53 31.02
N PHE A 3 29.66 28.63 29.69
CA PHE A 3 30.75 29.16 28.89
C PHE A 3 30.27 29.68 27.53
N THR A 4 30.39 30.97 27.35
CA THR A 4 30.45 31.69 26.08
C THR A 4 31.93 31.83 25.69
N GLY A 5 32.20 31.71 24.39
CA GLY A 5 33.38 32.33 23.79
C GLY A 5 34.31 31.38 23.07
N TYR A 6 34.31 31.45 21.72
CA TYR A 6 35.48 31.80 20.87
C TYR A 6 35.02 31.81 19.43
N LEU A 7 34.78 33.03 19.00
CA LEU A 7 34.65 33.36 17.57
C LEU A 7 35.79 34.34 17.23
N CYS A 8 36.32 34.25 16.06
CA CYS A 8 37.15 35.15 15.32
C CYS A 8 38.59 34.74 15.04
N VAL A 9 38.87 34.98 13.78
CA VAL A 9 40.17 35.17 13.07
C VAL A 9 40.65 33.98 12.27
N LEU A 10 40.36 34.01 10.94
CA LEU A 10 41.38 34.19 9.90
C LEU A 10 40.77 34.16 8.48
N LEU A 11 40.42 35.34 7.97
CA LEU A 11 40.31 35.58 6.53
C LEU A 11 41.72 35.66 5.96
N ARG A 12 42.13 34.66 5.18
CA ARG A 12 43.24 34.84 4.19
C ARG A 12 42.70 34.53 2.82
N THR A 13 42.75 35.54 1.99
CA THR A 13 42.54 35.60 0.55
C THR A 13 43.36 34.52 -0.15
N ALA A 14 42.72 33.51 -0.72
CA ALA A 14 43.32 32.62 -1.71
C ALA A 14 42.62 32.91 -3.06
N GLN A 15 43.39 33.39 -4.03
CA GLN A 15 42.99 33.55 -5.42
C GLN A 15 42.65 32.16 -6.00
N ILE A 16 41.40 31.98 -6.46
CA ILE A 16 40.97 30.80 -7.16
C ILE A 16 41.33 30.95 -8.64
N PRO A 17 42.08 30.04 -9.24
CA PRO A 17 42.31 30.07 -10.67
C PRO A 17 41.03 29.73 -11.42
N THR A 18 40.68 30.56 -12.40
CA THR A 18 39.57 30.34 -13.33
C THR A 18 39.87 29.12 -14.20
N PHE A 19 39.20 28.00 -13.88
CA PHE A 19 39.22 26.82 -14.74
C PHE A 19 38.15 27.05 -15.84
N GLN A 20 38.60 27.19 -17.09
CA GLN A 20 37.70 27.14 -18.25
C GLN A 20 37.27 25.70 -18.45
N LEU A 21 35.98 25.42 -18.24
CA LEU A 21 35.36 24.16 -18.60
C LEU A 21 35.31 23.99 -20.13
N PRO A 22 35.62 22.80 -20.68
CA PRO A 22 35.44 22.53 -22.10
C PRO A 22 33.97 22.60 -22.49
N PRO A 23 33.61 22.86 -23.78
CA PRO A 23 32.22 22.97 -24.21
C PRO A 23 31.47 21.67 -23.92
N THR A 24 30.45 21.78 -23.09
CA THR A 24 29.51 20.72 -22.75
C THR A 24 28.90 20.16 -24.03
N MET A 25 29.17 18.92 -24.35
CA MET A 25 28.37 18.18 -25.32
C MET A 25 26.94 18.19 -24.79
N LEU A 26 26.03 18.79 -25.53
CA LEU A 26 24.60 18.73 -25.30
C LEU A 26 24.21 17.24 -25.24
N SER A 27 23.90 16.76 -24.05
CA SER A 27 23.20 15.47 -23.90
C SER A 27 21.94 15.53 -24.76
N PRO A 28 21.61 14.47 -25.51
CA PRO A 28 20.36 14.43 -26.24
C PRO A 28 19.21 14.70 -25.29
N ALA A 29 18.26 15.55 -25.70
CA ALA A 29 17.05 15.85 -24.94
C ALA A 29 16.42 14.54 -24.49
N PRO A 30 15.92 14.44 -23.23
CA PRO A 30 15.29 13.22 -22.76
C PRO A 30 14.17 12.87 -23.73
N THR A 31 14.25 11.69 -24.32
CA THR A 31 13.21 11.12 -25.15
C THR A 31 11.92 11.15 -24.30
N GLN A 32 10.90 11.88 -24.73
CA GLN A 32 9.62 11.95 -24.02
C GLN A 32 9.19 10.54 -23.67
N ALA A 33 9.06 10.23 -22.38
CA ALA A 33 8.51 8.97 -21.97
C ALA A 33 7.13 8.82 -22.63
N PRO A 34 6.80 7.65 -23.19
CA PRO A 34 5.52 7.44 -23.85
C PRO A 34 4.40 7.79 -22.87
N SER A 35 3.44 8.62 -23.30
CA SER A 35 2.27 8.95 -22.48
C SER A 35 1.53 7.67 -22.13
N VAL A 36 1.37 7.39 -20.84
CA VAL A 36 0.67 6.20 -20.36
C VAL A 36 -0.82 6.32 -20.71
N SER A 37 -1.37 5.31 -21.39
CA SER A 37 -2.80 5.21 -21.65
C SER A 37 -3.41 4.04 -20.88
N PHE A 38 -4.37 4.32 -20.02
CA PHE A 38 -5.10 3.27 -19.27
C PHE A 38 -6.25 2.64 -20.07
N ASP A 39 -6.44 3.05 -21.34
CA ASP A 39 -7.44 2.51 -22.26
C ASP A 39 -6.92 1.38 -23.16
N ASP A 40 -5.63 1.07 -23.12
CA ASP A 40 -5.06 -0.05 -23.87
C ASP A 40 -5.38 -1.38 -23.19
N THR A 41 -6.48 -1.98 -23.64
CA THR A 41 -6.94 -3.28 -23.11
C THR A 41 -6.07 -4.44 -23.57
N ARG A 42 -5.30 -4.30 -24.64
CA ARG A 42 -4.37 -5.33 -25.13
C ARG A 42 -3.25 -5.54 -24.12
N VAL A 43 -2.67 -4.46 -23.65
CA VAL A 43 -1.65 -4.50 -22.59
C VAL A 43 -2.28 -4.91 -21.26
N ALA A 44 -3.39 -4.28 -20.87
CA ALA A 44 -4.08 -4.52 -19.60
C ALA A 44 -4.42 -6.00 -19.34
N PHE A 45 -4.81 -6.73 -20.37
CA PHE A 45 -5.25 -8.12 -20.26
C PHE A 45 -4.34 -9.11 -21.01
N ALA A 46 -3.08 -8.71 -21.27
CA ALA A 46 -2.11 -9.57 -21.97
C ALA A 46 -1.88 -10.91 -21.28
N SER A 47 -1.93 -10.94 -19.95
CA SER A 47 -1.75 -12.14 -19.13
C SER A 47 -2.95 -13.08 -19.09
N LYS A 48 -4.12 -12.66 -19.58
CA LYS A 48 -5.37 -13.42 -19.44
C LYS A 48 -5.74 -14.15 -20.72
N SER A 49 -6.02 -15.45 -20.61
CA SER A 49 -6.66 -16.22 -21.69
C SER A 49 -8.13 -15.78 -21.89
N ASP A 50 -8.72 -16.17 -23.04
CA ASP A 50 -10.13 -15.89 -23.31
C ASP A 50 -11.08 -16.52 -22.29
N ALA A 51 -10.75 -17.71 -21.78
CA ALA A 51 -11.52 -18.37 -20.73
C ALA A 51 -11.45 -17.58 -19.41
N GLN A 52 -10.27 -17.10 -19.04
CA GLN A 52 -10.08 -16.26 -17.86
C GLN A 52 -10.81 -14.91 -17.99
N LEU A 53 -10.76 -14.25 -19.17
CA LEU A 53 -11.51 -13.03 -19.41
C LEU A 53 -13.03 -13.23 -19.27
N ARG A 54 -13.57 -14.34 -19.79
CA ARG A 54 -15.00 -14.67 -19.63
C ARG A 54 -15.36 -14.90 -18.16
N LYS A 55 -14.49 -15.58 -17.40
CA LYS A 55 -14.68 -15.79 -15.95
C LYS A 55 -14.71 -14.45 -15.20
N VAL A 56 -13.74 -13.57 -15.47
CA VAL A 56 -13.66 -12.22 -14.89
C VAL A 56 -14.90 -11.40 -15.28
N TYR A 57 -15.31 -11.44 -16.55
CA TYR A 57 -16.54 -10.78 -17.00
C TYR A 57 -17.78 -11.22 -16.22
N ALA A 58 -17.97 -12.55 -16.09
CA ALA A 58 -19.11 -13.10 -15.35
C ALA A 58 -19.10 -12.70 -13.88
N LEU A 59 -17.92 -12.69 -13.24
CA LEU A 59 -17.78 -12.28 -11.85
C LEU A 59 -18.12 -10.79 -11.66
N PHE A 60 -17.56 -9.89 -12.47
CA PHE A 60 -17.86 -8.45 -12.40
C PHE A 60 -19.32 -8.15 -12.78
N ALA A 61 -19.91 -8.88 -13.73
CA ALA A 61 -21.33 -8.76 -14.04
C ALA A 61 -22.22 -9.11 -12.82
N ALA A 62 -21.87 -10.18 -12.10
CA ALA A 62 -22.56 -10.55 -10.86
C ALA A 62 -22.36 -9.51 -9.74
N MET A 63 -21.15 -8.97 -9.62
CA MET A 63 -20.82 -7.94 -8.61
C MET A 63 -21.47 -6.57 -8.90
N ASN A 64 -21.81 -6.27 -10.15
CA ASN A 64 -22.56 -5.07 -10.53
C ASN A 64 -24.03 -5.11 -10.05
N SER A 65 -24.54 -6.28 -9.64
CA SER A 65 -25.90 -6.43 -9.12
C SER A 65 -25.88 -6.38 -7.58
N GLY A 66 -26.22 -5.23 -7.00
CA GLY A 66 -26.24 -5.04 -5.52
C GLY A 66 -27.16 -6.02 -4.79
N SER A 67 -28.24 -6.50 -5.43
CA SER A 67 -29.11 -7.54 -4.85
C SER A 67 -28.41 -8.91 -4.82
N LEU A 68 -27.72 -9.29 -5.88
CA LEU A 68 -26.94 -10.54 -5.95
C LEU A 68 -25.80 -10.55 -4.93
N VAL A 69 -25.10 -9.42 -4.77
CA VAL A 69 -24.00 -9.33 -3.79
C VAL A 69 -24.53 -9.43 -2.37
N LYS A 70 -25.60 -8.72 -2.00
CA LYS A 70 -26.19 -8.79 -0.65
C LYS A 70 -26.69 -10.20 -0.33
N THR A 71 -27.43 -10.81 -1.25
CA THR A 71 -27.96 -12.17 -1.05
C THR A 71 -26.84 -13.19 -1.04
N GLY A 72 -25.91 -13.12 -1.98
CA GLY A 72 -24.77 -14.02 -2.08
C GLY A 72 -23.84 -13.94 -0.88
N SER A 73 -23.51 -12.74 -0.39
CA SER A 73 -22.71 -12.53 0.81
C SER A 73 -23.39 -13.12 2.06
N GLY A 74 -24.70 -12.95 2.18
CA GLY A 74 -25.47 -13.51 3.29
C GLY A 74 -25.47 -15.05 3.28
N LEU A 75 -25.73 -15.65 2.12
CA LEU A 75 -25.69 -17.09 1.93
C LEU A 75 -24.29 -17.68 2.18
N MET A 76 -23.26 -17.00 1.69
CA MET A 76 -21.87 -17.41 1.88
C MET A 76 -21.46 -17.41 3.35
N LYS A 77 -21.80 -16.33 4.09
CA LYS A 77 -21.57 -16.24 5.54
C LYS A 77 -22.31 -17.37 6.30
N ALA A 78 -23.57 -17.63 5.95
CA ALA A 78 -24.35 -18.70 6.56
C ALA A 78 -23.77 -20.09 6.25
N ALA A 79 -23.40 -20.36 5.00
CA ALA A 79 -22.80 -21.61 4.56
C ALA A 79 -21.46 -21.90 5.25
N LEU A 80 -20.61 -20.89 5.43
CA LEU A 80 -19.37 -21.01 6.20
C LEU A 80 -19.63 -21.25 7.68
N LYS A 81 -20.59 -20.51 8.29
CA LYS A 81 -20.95 -20.66 9.69
C LYS A 81 -21.45 -22.10 10.01
N TRP A 82 -22.14 -22.70 9.08
CA TRP A 82 -22.68 -24.08 9.23
C TRP A 82 -21.76 -25.17 8.65
N ASN A 83 -20.53 -24.78 8.23
CA ASN A 83 -19.56 -25.71 7.63
C ASN A 83 -20.17 -26.61 6.52
N LEU A 84 -21.04 -26.03 5.67
CA LEU A 84 -21.67 -26.79 4.60
C LEU A 84 -20.59 -27.37 3.65
N PRO A 85 -20.66 -28.66 3.34
CA PRO A 85 -19.66 -29.30 2.48
C PRO A 85 -19.60 -28.65 1.10
N GLY A 86 -18.40 -28.48 0.56
CA GLY A 86 -18.16 -27.83 -0.74
C GLY A 86 -18.15 -26.29 -0.73
N THR A 87 -18.56 -25.61 0.36
CA THR A 87 -18.58 -24.14 0.43
C THR A 87 -17.20 -23.54 0.23
N GLN A 88 -16.18 -24.05 0.93
CA GLN A 88 -14.80 -23.55 0.81
C GLN A 88 -14.27 -23.75 -0.61
N PHE A 89 -14.58 -24.88 -1.25
CA PHE A 89 -14.20 -25.15 -2.63
C PHE A 89 -14.82 -24.15 -3.60
N LEU A 90 -16.12 -23.86 -3.46
CA LEU A 90 -16.81 -22.87 -4.31
C LEU A 90 -16.24 -21.46 -4.13
N ILE A 91 -15.96 -21.04 -2.90
CA ILE A 91 -15.35 -19.76 -2.60
C ILE A 91 -13.94 -19.69 -3.19
N LYS A 92 -13.14 -20.74 -3.00
CA LYS A 92 -11.75 -20.81 -3.50
C LYS A 92 -11.69 -20.65 -5.02
N HIS A 93 -12.57 -21.31 -5.76
CA HIS A 93 -12.59 -21.28 -7.22
C HIS A 93 -13.42 -20.13 -7.83
N SER A 94 -13.92 -19.20 -7.01
CA SER A 94 -14.68 -18.02 -7.47
C SER A 94 -13.99 -16.73 -7.05
N ILE A 95 -14.51 -16.09 -6.00
CA ILE A 95 -14.06 -14.78 -5.54
C ILE A 95 -12.64 -14.83 -4.95
N PHE A 96 -12.26 -15.92 -4.28
CA PHE A 96 -10.93 -16.05 -3.69
C PHE A 96 -9.84 -16.07 -4.78
N GLU A 97 -9.97 -16.89 -5.81
CA GLU A 97 -8.99 -16.95 -6.92
C GLU A 97 -8.86 -15.62 -7.66
N GLN A 98 -9.91 -14.78 -7.67
CA GLN A 98 -9.87 -13.46 -8.29
C GLN A 98 -9.04 -12.44 -7.48
N PHE A 99 -9.13 -12.48 -6.14
CA PHE A 99 -8.61 -11.43 -5.28
C PHE A 99 -7.49 -11.88 -4.33
N CYS A 100 -7.19 -13.17 -4.25
CA CYS A 100 -6.16 -13.73 -3.38
C CYS A 100 -5.17 -14.58 -4.18
N GLY A 101 -3.94 -14.65 -3.68
CA GLY A 101 -2.88 -15.42 -4.32
C GLY A 101 -2.90 -16.91 -3.99
N GLY A 102 -3.45 -17.27 -2.83
CA GLY A 102 -3.45 -18.63 -2.31
C GLY A 102 -3.69 -18.67 -0.81
N GLU A 103 -3.64 -19.85 -0.21
CA GLU A 103 -3.78 -20.01 1.24
C GLU A 103 -2.44 -19.97 1.98
N SER A 104 -1.33 -20.03 1.23
CA SER A 104 0.04 -19.99 1.75
C SER A 104 0.99 -19.26 0.82
N ILE A 105 2.18 -18.89 1.31
CA ILE A 105 3.25 -18.30 0.50
C ILE A 105 3.59 -19.20 -0.70
N ALA A 106 3.64 -20.51 -0.49
CA ALA A 106 3.93 -21.48 -1.56
C ALA A 106 2.89 -21.44 -2.69
N GLU A 107 1.59 -21.32 -2.34
CA GLU A 107 0.52 -21.18 -3.33
C GLU A 107 0.56 -19.82 -4.06
N CYS A 108 1.13 -18.79 -3.47
CA CYS A 108 1.29 -17.46 -4.11
C CYS A 108 2.42 -17.42 -5.16
N ARG A 109 3.41 -18.32 -5.09
CA ARG A 109 4.58 -18.29 -5.99
C ARG A 109 4.23 -18.34 -7.49
N PRO A 110 3.30 -19.17 -7.96
CA PRO A 110 2.90 -19.17 -9.37
C PRO A 110 2.32 -17.82 -9.83
N VAL A 111 1.50 -17.17 -8.97
CA VAL A 111 0.92 -15.85 -9.26
C VAL A 111 2.03 -14.78 -9.30
N THR A 112 2.93 -14.80 -8.32
CA THR A 112 4.11 -13.91 -8.28
C THR A 112 4.97 -14.05 -9.52
N ALA A 113 5.26 -15.28 -9.95
CA ALA A 113 6.04 -15.54 -11.16
C ALA A 113 5.32 -15.06 -12.42
N ALA A 114 4.00 -15.26 -12.51
CA ALA A 114 3.19 -14.80 -13.64
C ALA A 114 3.16 -13.26 -13.76
N LEU A 115 3.01 -12.55 -12.65
CA LEU A 115 3.08 -11.09 -12.60
C LEU A 115 4.48 -10.58 -12.96
N GLY A 116 5.52 -11.27 -12.47
CA GLY A 116 6.92 -10.95 -12.75
C GLY A 116 7.30 -11.00 -14.23
N GLN A 117 6.63 -11.84 -15.04
CA GLN A 117 6.81 -11.86 -16.50
C GLN A 117 6.42 -10.54 -17.17
N TYR A 118 5.57 -9.75 -16.52
CA TYR A 118 5.13 -8.43 -16.99
C TYR A 118 5.79 -7.29 -16.22
N HIS A 119 6.90 -7.56 -15.50
CA HIS A 119 7.61 -6.59 -14.64
C HIS A 119 6.72 -6.00 -13.53
N ILE A 120 5.72 -6.72 -13.08
CA ILE A 120 4.83 -6.34 -11.99
C ILE A 120 5.29 -7.06 -10.73
N GLY A 121 5.62 -6.27 -9.71
CA GLY A 121 5.98 -6.78 -8.38
C GLY A 121 4.76 -7.32 -7.62
N THR A 122 5.03 -8.09 -6.59
CA THR A 122 4.01 -8.64 -5.68
C THR A 122 4.28 -8.19 -4.25
N ILE A 123 3.24 -7.84 -3.51
CA ILE A 123 3.28 -7.55 -2.08
C ILE A 123 2.43 -8.61 -1.39
N LEU A 124 3.07 -9.57 -0.73
CA LEU A 124 2.37 -10.63 -0.02
C LEU A 124 1.74 -10.05 1.25
N ASP A 125 0.41 -10.04 1.33
CA ASP A 125 -0.36 -9.53 2.47
C ASP A 125 -1.02 -10.70 3.22
N TYR A 126 -0.50 -11.04 4.39
CA TYR A 126 -1.11 -12.03 5.26
C TYR A 126 -2.37 -11.45 5.90
N SER A 127 -3.50 -11.68 5.26
CA SER A 127 -4.78 -11.06 5.59
C SER A 127 -5.58 -11.83 6.66
N VAL A 128 -4.89 -12.37 7.67
CA VAL A 128 -5.52 -13.05 8.81
C VAL A 128 -5.65 -12.07 9.98
N GLU A 129 -6.88 -11.87 10.47
CA GLU A 129 -7.11 -11.04 11.65
C GLU A 129 -6.65 -11.80 12.92
N GLY A 130 -5.93 -11.10 13.83
CA GLY A 130 -5.40 -11.72 15.04
C GLY A 130 -6.50 -12.11 16.03
N GLU A 131 -6.37 -13.29 16.65
CA GLU A 131 -7.30 -13.81 17.67
C GLU A 131 -7.16 -13.15 19.05
N GLY A 132 -6.34 -12.09 19.18
CA GLY A 132 -6.19 -11.32 20.41
C GLY A 132 -5.35 -11.95 21.51
N SER A 133 -4.59 -13.01 21.23
CA SER A 133 -3.67 -13.65 22.18
C SER A 133 -2.20 -13.47 21.78
N ASP A 134 -1.30 -13.48 22.75
CA ASP A 134 0.16 -13.43 22.50
C ASP A 134 0.61 -14.52 21.53
N ARG A 135 0.07 -15.74 21.66
CA ARG A 135 0.37 -16.85 20.76
C ARG A 135 -0.08 -16.56 19.33
N SER A 136 -1.23 -15.90 19.12
CA SER A 136 -1.69 -15.55 17.79
C SER A 136 -0.84 -14.42 17.19
N TYR A 137 -0.45 -13.43 17.99
CA TYR A 137 0.45 -12.36 17.57
C TYR A 137 1.84 -12.89 17.18
N ASP A 138 2.39 -13.85 17.93
CA ASP A 138 3.66 -14.49 17.59
C ASP A 138 3.56 -15.28 16.28
N ARG A 139 2.49 -16.04 16.06
CA ARG A 139 2.24 -16.74 14.77
C ARG A 139 2.16 -15.76 13.60
N THR A 140 1.46 -14.64 13.77
CA THR A 140 1.36 -13.60 12.73
C THR A 140 2.72 -12.96 12.47
N ARG A 141 3.50 -12.63 13.51
CA ARG A 141 4.89 -12.17 13.35
C ARG A 141 5.73 -13.17 12.55
N ASP A 142 5.67 -14.45 12.88
CA ASP A 142 6.46 -15.51 12.24
C ASP A 142 6.08 -15.67 10.77
N GLU A 143 4.80 -15.58 10.44
CA GLU A 143 4.32 -15.59 9.05
C GLU A 143 4.80 -14.35 8.27
N ILE A 144 4.77 -13.17 8.88
CA ILE A 144 5.29 -11.95 8.25
C ILE A 144 6.82 -12.04 8.06
N LEU A 145 7.56 -12.59 9.02
CA LEU A 145 8.99 -12.87 8.85
C LEU A 145 9.22 -13.79 7.64
N ALA A 146 8.38 -14.81 7.45
CA ALA A 146 8.47 -15.68 6.29
C ALA A 146 8.17 -14.94 4.97
N THR A 147 7.25 -13.95 4.95
CA THR A 147 7.06 -13.10 3.76
C THR A 147 8.27 -12.23 3.46
N ILE A 148 8.95 -11.68 4.48
CA ILE A 148 10.18 -10.91 4.32
C ILE A 148 11.31 -11.81 3.76
N ASP A 149 11.45 -13.03 4.29
CA ASP A 149 12.42 -14.01 3.80
C ASP A 149 12.11 -14.45 2.35
N GLU A 150 10.84 -14.57 1.98
CA GLU A 150 10.43 -14.86 0.60
C GLU A 150 10.74 -13.68 -0.34
N ALA A 151 10.49 -12.43 0.13
CA ALA A 151 10.83 -11.22 -0.61
C ALA A 151 12.36 -11.10 -0.85
N HIS A 152 13.17 -11.47 0.13
CA HIS A 152 14.63 -11.51 -0.04
C HIS A 152 15.08 -12.50 -1.12
N ARG A 153 14.38 -13.63 -1.29
CA ARG A 153 14.71 -14.67 -2.28
C ARG A 153 14.15 -14.39 -3.67
N SER A 154 13.22 -13.45 -3.81
CA SER A 154 12.49 -13.22 -5.06
C SER A 154 12.62 -11.77 -5.53
N ALA A 155 13.21 -11.56 -6.70
CA ALA A 155 13.25 -10.24 -7.34
C ALA A 155 11.84 -9.69 -7.70
N HIS A 156 10.80 -10.54 -7.66
CA HIS A 156 9.44 -10.16 -7.97
C HIS A 156 8.63 -9.70 -6.74
N ILE A 157 9.25 -9.66 -5.55
CA ILE A 157 8.58 -9.22 -4.32
C ILE A 157 9.34 -8.01 -3.75
N PRO A 158 9.02 -6.78 -4.22
CA PRO A 158 9.75 -5.57 -3.84
C PRO A 158 9.44 -5.08 -2.43
N PHE A 159 8.35 -5.52 -1.82
CA PHE A 159 7.87 -5.12 -0.50
C PHE A 159 7.27 -6.30 0.26
N SER A 160 7.39 -6.26 1.57
CA SER A 160 6.54 -6.98 2.50
C SER A 160 5.62 -5.99 3.23
N VAL A 161 4.62 -6.49 3.97
CA VAL A 161 3.62 -5.65 4.64
C VAL A 161 3.11 -6.31 5.90
N PHE A 162 2.72 -5.48 6.88
CA PHE A 162 1.99 -5.94 8.05
C PHE A 162 1.05 -4.87 8.61
N LYS A 163 0.05 -5.33 9.37
CA LYS A 163 -0.79 -4.50 10.24
C LYS A 163 -0.33 -4.64 11.68
N VAL A 164 -0.23 -3.52 12.38
CA VAL A 164 0.19 -3.53 13.79
C VAL A 164 -0.79 -4.32 14.66
N THR A 165 -2.10 -4.27 14.34
CA THR A 165 -3.12 -5.05 15.06
C THR A 165 -2.98 -6.56 14.87
N GLY A 166 -2.26 -7.01 13.86
CA GLY A 166 -1.90 -8.43 13.70
C GLY A 166 -0.88 -8.93 14.71
N VAL A 167 -0.11 -8.04 15.35
CA VAL A 167 0.99 -8.34 16.28
C VAL A 167 0.86 -7.63 17.65
N ALA A 168 -0.18 -6.81 17.85
CA ALA A 168 -0.43 -6.00 19.03
C ALA A 168 -1.92 -5.97 19.42
N ASN A 169 -2.19 -5.73 20.70
CA ASN A 169 -3.56 -5.59 21.21
C ASN A 169 -4.10 -4.19 20.93
N VAL A 170 -5.20 -4.12 20.17
CA VAL A 170 -5.89 -2.87 19.79
C VAL A 170 -6.28 -2.02 21.00
N ALA A 171 -6.81 -2.62 22.06
CA ALA A 171 -7.23 -1.87 23.25
C ALA A 171 -6.06 -1.17 23.93
N ILE A 172 -4.87 -1.76 23.91
CA ILE A 172 -3.64 -1.15 24.46
C ILE A 172 -3.20 0.02 23.57
N LEU A 173 -3.20 -0.15 22.25
CA LEU A 173 -2.87 0.93 21.30
C LEU A 173 -3.83 2.13 21.46
N GLU A 174 -5.12 1.84 21.67
CA GLU A 174 -6.14 2.86 21.89
C GLU A 174 -5.94 3.61 23.22
N LYS A 175 -5.61 2.91 24.32
CA LYS A 175 -5.30 3.53 25.61
C LYS A 175 -4.07 4.44 25.50
N ILE A 176 -3.01 3.99 24.82
CA ILE A 176 -1.79 4.79 24.62
C ILE A 176 -2.13 6.07 23.88
N GLN A 177 -2.86 5.98 22.76
CA GLN A 177 -3.27 7.17 21.99
C GLN A 177 -4.15 8.12 22.82
N ALA A 178 -4.97 7.59 23.72
CA ALA A 178 -5.83 8.37 24.59
C ALA A 178 -5.09 8.96 25.81
N GLY A 179 -3.78 8.69 25.97
CA GLY A 179 -3.00 9.12 27.15
C GLY A 179 -3.46 8.46 28.44
N GLN A 180 -4.10 7.29 28.38
CA GLN A 180 -4.57 6.56 29.55
C GLN A 180 -3.44 5.71 30.14
N PRO A 181 -3.37 5.59 31.48
CA PRO A 181 -2.37 4.73 32.11
C PRO A 181 -2.60 3.26 31.78
N LEU A 182 -1.53 2.53 31.55
CA LEU A 182 -1.54 1.09 31.38
C LEU A 182 -1.36 0.40 32.74
N THR A 183 -1.93 -0.78 32.90
CA THR A 183 -1.58 -1.67 33.99
C THR A 183 -0.22 -2.32 33.73
N ALA A 184 0.42 -2.92 34.75
CA ALA A 184 1.71 -3.61 34.57
C ALA A 184 1.63 -4.74 33.50
N ASP A 185 0.51 -5.48 33.43
CA ASP A 185 0.31 -6.52 32.41
C ASP A 185 0.15 -5.91 31.01
N GLU A 186 -0.53 -4.77 30.87
CA GLU A 186 -0.68 -4.06 29.61
C GLU A 186 0.66 -3.44 29.15
N GLU A 187 1.48 -2.90 30.06
CA GLU A 187 2.84 -2.43 29.75
C GLU A 187 3.72 -3.58 29.26
N ALA A 188 3.67 -4.73 29.93
CA ALA A 188 4.40 -5.92 29.50
C ALA A 188 3.90 -6.41 28.12
N ALA A 189 2.60 -6.38 27.86
CA ALA A 189 2.03 -6.74 26.56
C ALA A 189 2.42 -5.74 25.45
N HIS A 190 2.44 -4.44 25.75
CA HIS A 190 2.93 -3.41 24.83
C HIS A 190 4.42 -3.60 24.50
N THR A 191 5.25 -3.87 25.51
CA THR A 191 6.68 -4.15 25.31
C THR A 191 6.88 -5.34 24.37
N ARG A 192 6.09 -6.42 24.52
CA ARG A 192 6.14 -7.56 23.58
C ARG A 192 5.70 -7.18 22.18
N ALA A 193 4.68 -6.31 22.05
CA ALA A 193 4.23 -5.83 20.74
C ALA A 193 5.32 -5.01 20.03
N VAL A 194 5.98 -4.08 20.73
CA VAL A 194 7.13 -3.31 20.22
C VAL A 194 8.25 -4.25 19.78
N ALA A 195 8.58 -5.27 20.57
CA ALA A 195 9.61 -6.25 20.21
C ALA A 195 9.25 -7.04 18.94
N ARG A 196 7.96 -7.39 18.71
CA ARG A 196 7.50 -8.02 17.46
C ARG A 196 7.69 -7.10 16.25
N VAL A 197 7.26 -5.82 16.38
CA VAL A 197 7.43 -4.82 15.32
C VAL A 197 8.91 -4.62 14.99
N GLU A 198 9.75 -4.50 16.01
CA GLU A 198 11.20 -4.34 15.84
C GLU A 198 11.82 -5.55 15.16
N ALA A 199 11.42 -6.77 15.51
CA ALA A 199 11.92 -8.00 14.86
C ALA A 199 11.59 -8.02 13.35
N LEU A 200 10.40 -7.58 12.95
CA LEU A 200 10.00 -7.44 11.54
C LEU A 200 10.86 -6.41 10.81
N CYS A 201 11.03 -5.22 11.39
CA CYS A 201 11.80 -4.13 10.80
C CYS A 201 13.30 -4.48 10.71
N ALA A 202 13.87 -5.12 11.74
CA ALA A 202 15.25 -5.58 11.75
C ALA A 202 15.50 -6.62 10.66
N ARG A 203 14.59 -7.61 10.49
CA ARG A 203 14.69 -8.61 9.42
C ARG A 203 14.58 -7.97 8.03
N ALA A 204 13.65 -7.03 7.84
CA ALA A 204 13.50 -6.30 6.60
C ALA A 204 14.78 -5.50 6.27
N HIS A 205 15.36 -4.81 7.24
CA HIS A 205 16.62 -4.09 7.09
C HIS A 205 17.79 -5.03 6.76
N GLN A 206 17.94 -6.15 7.49
CA GLN A 206 18.97 -7.15 7.26
C GLN A 206 18.96 -7.68 5.81
N HIS A 207 17.78 -7.86 5.24
CA HIS A 207 17.60 -8.37 3.88
C HIS A 207 17.49 -7.28 2.82
N GLY A 208 17.47 -6.00 3.19
CA GLY A 208 17.26 -4.88 2.27
C GLY A 208 15.87 -4.86 1.63
N VAL A 209 14.91 -5.54 2.24
CA VAL A 209 13.50 -5.61 1.81
C VAL A 209 12.74 -4.41 2.35
N ARG A 210 11.94 -3.73 1.51
CA ARG A 210 11.07 -2.65 1.96
C ARG A 210 9.88 -3.23 2.71
N LEU A 211 9.48 -2.60 3.82
CA LEU A 211 8.41 -3.07 4.69
C LEU A 211 7.36 -1.98 4.90
N PHE A 212 6.13 -2.23 4.48
CA PHE A 212 4.99 -1.37 4.78
C PHE A 212 4.42 -1.65 6.17
N VAL A 213 4.19 -0.58 6.92
CA VAL A 213 3.32 -0.55 8.09
C VAL A 213 1.97 -0.03 7.61
N ASP A 214 0.94 -0.88 7.57
CA ASP A 214 -0.38 -0.50 7.10
C ASP A 214 -1.08 0.42 8.11
N ALA A 215 -1.76 1.44 7.58
CA ALA A 215 -2.61 2.30 8.40
C ALA A 215 -3.94 1.63 8.71
N GLU A 216 -4.44 1.93 9.90
CA GLU A 216 -5.66 1.34 10.44
C GLU A 216 -6.61 2.44 10.94
N GLU A 217 -7.44 2.19 11.94
CA GLU A 217 -8.46 3.13 12.37
C GLU A 217 -7.91 4.34 13.15
N SER A 218 -8.54 5.48 13.00
CA SER A 218 -8.06 6.77 13.51
C SER A 218 -7.83 6.83 15.01
N TRP A 219 -8.55 6.05 15.80
CA TRP A 219 -8.49 6.11 17.26
C TRP A 219 -7.32 5.37 17.90
N PHE A 220 -6.48 4.70 17.09
CA PHE A 220 -5.18 4.17 17.50
C PHE A 220 -4.09 4.35 16.43
N GLN A 221 -4.40 5.02 15.30
CA GLN A 221 -3.45 5.25 14.21
C GLN A 221 -2.22 6.06 14.64
N HIS A 222 -2.36 7.03 15.55
CA HIS A 222 -1.23 7.82 15.99
C HIS A 222 -0.20 6.95 16.75
N THR A 223 -0.65 5.98 17.53
CA THR A 223 0.26 5.01 18.19
C THR A 223 1.00 4.16 17.15
N ILE A 224 0.32 3.77 16.05
CA ILE A 224 0.96 3.07 14.93
C ILE A 224 2.01 3.96 14.25
N ASP A 225 1.66 5.22 13.98
CA ASP A 225 2.57 6.19 13.37
C ASP A 225 3.86 6.34 14.20
N LEU A 226 3.75 6.48 15.52
CA LEU A 226 4.91 6.59 16.41
C LEU A 226 5.79 5.35 16.36
N LEU A 227 5.21 4.15 16.41
CA LEU A 227 5.96 2.90 16.27
C LEU A 227 6.71 2.83 14.93
N ALA A 228 6.05 3.24 13.83
CA ALA A 228 6.68 3.26 12.51
C ALA A 228 7.83 4.27 12.45
N TYR A 229 7.67 5.46 13.03
CA TYR A 229 8.73 6.49 13.06
C TYR A 229 9.93 6.05 13.91
N ASP A 230 9.70 5.42 15.07
CA ASP A 230 10.77 4.85 15.89
C ASP A 230 11.59 3.82 15.10
N MET A 231 10.93 3.00 14.29
CA MET A 231 11.62 2.04 13.43
C MET A 231 12.34 2.72 12.26
N MET A 232 11.79 3.79 11.70
CA MET A 232 12.47 4.55 10.64
C MET A 232 13.74 5.23 11.15
N VAL A 233 13.72 5.79 12.36
CA VAL A 233 14.94 6.34 13.01
C VAL A 233 16.04 5.29 13.08
N LYS A 234 15.72 4.02 13.33
CA LYS A 234 16.70 2.93 13.46
C LYS A 234 17.16 2.39 12.11
N TYR A 235 16.25 2.25 11.14
CA TYR A 235 16.47 1.41 9.96
C TYR A 235 16.46 2.16 8.62
N ASN A 236 16.08 3.46 8.59
CA ASN A 236 16.03 4.27 7.36
C ASN A 236 17.22 5.23 7.23
N GLN A 237 18.40 4.87 7.72
CA GLN A 237 19.56 5.76 7.74
C GLN A 237 20.21 5.98 6.36
N GLU A 238 20.16 4.99 5.48
CA GLU A 238 20.73 5.07 4.13
C GLU A 238 19.66 5.18 3.04
N LYS A 239 18.54 4.53 3.25
CA LYS A 239 17.38 4.48 2.34
C LYS A 239 16.11 4.10 3.11
N ALA A 240 14.94 4.34 2.53
CA ALA A 240 13.68 3.93 3.13
C ALA A 240 13.51 2.40 3.08
N ILE A 241 13.62 1.74 4.24
CA ILE A 241 13.32 0.32 4.47
C ILE A 241 11.93 0.19 5.09
N VAL A 242 11.65 0.93 6.17
CA VAL A 242 10.34 0.98 6.82
C VAL A 242 9.52 2.10 6.21
N TRP A 243 8.28 1.82 5.84
CA TRP A 243 7.38 2.74 5.16
C TRP A 243 6.08 2.84 5.92
N ASN A 244 5.68 4.04 6.33
CA ASN A 244 4.39 4.27 6.98
C ASN A 244 3.29 4.54 5.94
N THR A 245 2.03 4.28 6.29
CA THR A 245 0.88 4.47 5.40
C THR A 245 0.03 5.67 5.84
N TYR A 246 -0.28 6.56 4.89
CA TYR A 246 -1.09 7.76 5.11
C TYR A 246 -2.43 7.62 4.39
N GLN A 247 -3.54 7.71 5.15
CA GLN A 247 -4.90 7.57 4.64
C GLN A 247 -5.48 8.97 4.35
N LEU A 248 -5.36 9.44 3.10
CA LEU A 248 -5.69 10.81 2.70
C LEU A 248 -7.21 11.10 2.66
N TYR A 249 -8.08 10.12 2.95
CA TYR A 249 -9.50 10.40 3.20
C TYR A 249 -9.73 11.15 4.54
N ARG A 250 -8.71 11.22 5.42
CA ARG A 250 -8.71 11.99 6.65
C ARG A 250 -8.08 13.34 6.42
N HIS A 251 -8.74 14.38 6.95
CA HIS A 251 -8.32 15.78 6.77
C HIS A 251 -6.96 16.14 7.44
N ASP A 252 -6.48 15.35 8.40
CA ASP A 252 -5.25 15.60 9.16
C ASP A 252 -3.99 14.91 8.58
N ARG A 253 -4.12 14.11 7.51
CA ARG A 253 -3.01 13.22 7.09
C ARG A 253 -1.94 13.88 6.25
N LEU A 254 -2.25 14.93 5.51
CA LEU A 254 -1.24 15.68 4.79
C LEU A 254 -0.33 16.45 5.76
N GLU A 255 -0.91 17.11 6.77
CA GLU A 255 -0.15 17.79 7.82
C GLU A 255 0.73 16.79 8.59
N ALA A 256 0.20 15.60 8.94
CA ALA A 256 0.97 14.55 9.58
C ALA A 256 2.15 14.05 8.72
N LEU A 257 1.96 13.92 7.40
CA LEU A 257 3.04 13.59 6.45
C LEU A 257 4.12 14.67 6.43
N GLN A 258 3.72 15.92 6.36
CA GLN A 258 4.65 17.08 6.35
C GLN A 258 5.45 17.16 7.66
N ALA A 259 4.79 16.98 8.80
CA ALA A 259 5.45 16.94 10.10
C ALA A 259 6.44 15.77 10.22
N ALA A 260 6.07 14.59 9.72
CA ALA A 260 6.95 13.42 9.69
C ALA A 260 8.19 13.65 8.80
N HIS A 261 8.01 14.31 7.65
CA HIS A 261 9.14 14.68 6.79
C HIS A 261 10.08 15.67 7.48
N GLN A 262 9.56 16.72 8.11
CA GLN A 262 10.37 17.69 8.85
C GLN A 262 11.16 17.01 9.98
N ALA A 263 10.53 16.11 10.73
CA ALA A 263 11.20 15.32 11.78
C ALA A 263 12.29 14.40 11.21
N ALA A 264 12.01 13.74 10.08
CA ALA A 264 12.97 12.88 9.39
C ALA A 264 14.19 13.68 8.88
N ALA A 265 13.96 14.84 8.29
CA ALA A 265 15.02 15.71 7.82
C ALA A 265 15.89 16.22 8.98
N ALA A 266 15.27 16.63 10.10
CA ALA A 266 15.98 17.10 11.30
C ALA A 266 16.80 15.97 11.95
N ALA A 267 16.30 14.73 11.95
CA ALA A 267 16.98 13.57 12.53
C ALA A 267 17.90 12.83 11.53
N GLY A 268 17.91 13.21 10.27
CA GLY A 268 18.86 12.72 9.25
C GLY A 268 18.49 11.37 8.62
N TYR A 269 17.24 10.87 8.77
CA TYR A 269 16.80 9.62 8.16
C TYR A 269 15.88 9.82 6.95
N TYR A 270 15.65 8.75 6.16
CA TYR A 270 14.77 8.77 5.00
C TYR A 270 13.34 8.38 5.37
N LEU A 271 12.35 9.11 4.83
CA LEU A 271 10.94 8.82 5.04
C LEU A 271 10.42 7.89 3.95
N GLY A 272 9.92 6.71 4.33
CA GLY A 272 9.16 5.82 3.45
C GLY A 272 7.66 6.07 3.60
N THR A 273 6.95 6.35 2.51
CA THR A 273 5.52 6.67 2.54
C THR A 273 4.71 5.79 1.60
N LYS A 274 3.60 5.26 2.08
CA LYS A 274 2.55 4.71 1.23
C LYS A 274 1.31 5.59 1.33
N LEU A 275 0.87 6.14 0.21
CA LEU A 275 -0.31 6.98 0.14
C LEU A 275 -1.50 6.15 -0.29
N VAL A 276 -2.56 6.20 0.48
CA VAL A 276 -3.85 5.56 0.18
C VAL A 276 -5.00 6.52 0.47
N ARG A 277 -6.17 6.30 -0.12
CA ARG A 277 -7.35 7.06 0.29
C ARG A 277 -7.85 6.61 1.65
N GLY A 278 -8.04 5.32 1.85
CA GLY A 278 -8.44 4.70 3.12
C GLY A 278 -9.60 3.72 2.93
N ALA A 279 -9.76 2.79 3.88
CA ALA A 279 -10.66 1.65 3.74
C ALA A 279 -11.78 1.59 4.81
N TYR A 280 -11.85 2.53 5.75
CA TYR A 280 -12.72 2.42 6.93
C TYR A 280 -13.75 3.56 7.04
N MET A 281 -14.10 4.23 5.94
CA MET A 281 -14.91 5.45 5.92
C MET A 281 -16.21 5.34 6.75
N GLU A 282 -17.00 4.29 6.54
CA GLU A 282 -18.25 4.09 7.25
C GLU A 282 -18.04 3.77 8.74
N LYS A 283 -17.00 2.97 9.04
CA LYS A 283 -16.62 2.61 10.41
C LYS A 283 -16.16 3.85 11.18
N GLU A 284 -15.32 4.69 10.58
CA GLU A 284 -14.85 5.95 11.13
C GLU A 284 -16.01 6.90 11.46
N ALA A 285 -16.90 7.15 10.50
CA ALA A 285 -18.05 8.01 10.68
C ALA A 285 -19.03 7.48 11.77
N ARG A 286 -19.21 6.16 11.84
CA ARG A 286 -20.05 5.53 12.86
C ARG A 286 -19.45 5.67 14.26
N VAL A 287 -18.15 5.34 14.41
CA VAL A 287 -17.47 5.41 15.71
C VAL A 287 -17.32 6.85 16.18
N ALA A 288 -17.03 7.81 15.29
CA ALA A 288 -16.99 9.23 15.63
C ALA A 288 -18.34 9.70 16.23
N ARG A 289 -19.46 9.34 15.59
CA ARG A 289 -20.80 9.64 16.11
C ARG A 289 -21.08 8.99 17.48
N GLN A 290 -20.72 7.70 17.64
CA GLN A 290 -20.90 6.98 18.90
C GLN A 290 -20.11 7.59 20.05
N ARG A 291 -18.92 8.14 19.77
CA ARG A 291 -18.03 8.76 20.75
C ARG A 291 -18.25 10.27 20.92
N GLY A 292 -19.21 10.88 20.22
CA GLY A 292 -19.43 12.33 20.23
C GLY A 292 -18.23 13.13 19.72
N LYS A 293 -17.40 12.55 18.84
CA LYS A 293 -16.21 13.18 18.23
C LYS A 293 -16.51 13.65 16.81
N GLN A 294 -15.72 14.62 16.35
CA GLN A 294 -15.75 15.03 14.95
C GLN A 294 -15.36 13.86 14.03
N ASN A 295 -16.06 13.72 12.90
CA ASN A 295 -15.70 12.75 11.88
C ASN A 295 -14.34 13.13 11.28
N PRO A 296 -13.31 12.25 11.31
CA PRO A 296 -12.00 12.57 10.77
C PRO A 296 -11.95 12.54 9.23
N ILE A 297 -13.02 12.05 8.58
CA ILE A 297 -13.09 11.84 7.14
C ILE A 297 -13.46 13.14 6.42
N ASN A 298 -12.82 13.41 5.29
CA ASN A 298 -13.15 14.52 4.40
C ASN A 298 -14.63 14.51 4.01
N GLY A 299 -15.25 15.69 3.92
CA GLY A 299 -16.69 15.83 3.66
C GLY A 299 -17.14 15.33 2.29
N THR A 300 -16.24 15.27 1.30
CA THR A 300 -16.54 14.85 -0.07
C THR A 300 -15.44 13.96 -0.64
N LYS A 301 -15.80 13.17 -1.66
CA LYS A 301 -14.82 12.40 -2.44
C LYS A 301 -13.79 13.33 -3.09
N GLN A 302 -14.23 14.46 -3.64
CA GLN A 302 -13.33 15.41 -4.29
C GLN A 302 -12.27 15.95 -3.33
N ALA A 303 -12.65 16.34 -2.11
CA ALA A 303 -11.70 16.79 -1.09
C ALA A 303 -10.66 15.69 -0.74
N THR A 304 -11.07 14.42 -0.79
CA THR A 304 -10.14 13.30 -0.62
C THR A 304 -9.21 13.15 -1.83
N ASP A 305 -9.72 13.31 -3.04
CA ASP A 305 -8.93 13.25 -4.27
C ASP A 305 -7.92 14.40 -4.30
N ASP A 306 -8.34 15.63 -3.98
CA ASP A 306 -7.48 16.82 -3.94
C ASP A 306 -6.36 16.66 -2.92
N LEU A 307 -6.68 16.20 -1.71
CA LEU A 307 -5.68 15.99 -0.66
C LEU A 307 -4.68 14.86 -1.01
N TYR A 308 -5.16 13.81 -1.69
CA TYR A 308 -4.31 12.74 -2.19
C TYR A 308 -3.33 13.25 -3.25
N ASP A 309 -3.81 14.04 -4.20
CA ASP A 309 -3.02 14.59 -5.28
C ASP A 309 -2.01 15.65 -4.76
N GLU A 310 -2.37 16.41 -3.72
CA GLU A 310 -1.46 17.33 -3.03
C GLU A 310 -0.34 16.56 -2.30
N ALA A 311 -0.67 15.45 -1.65
CA ALA A 311 0.32 14.57 -1.02
C ALA A 311 1.30 13.96 -2.04
N LEU A 312 0.83 13.59 -3.26
CA LEU A 312 1.70 13.15 -4.35
C LEU A 312 2.68 14.24 -4.77
N ARG A 313 2.20 15.48 -4.96
CA ARG A 313 3.05 16.64 -5.31
C ARG A 313 4.12 16.86 -4.26
N TYR A 314 3.72 16.90 -3.00
CA TYR A 314 4.62 17.06 -1.87
C TYR A 314 5.71 15.99 -1.82
N CYS A 315 5.33 14.72 -2.00
CA CYS A 315 6.30 13.62 -1.98
C CYS A 315 7.30 13.68 -3.14
N VAL A 316 6.86 14.05 -4.34
CA VAL A 316 7.77 14.17 -5.50
C VAL A 316 8.67 15.39 -5.37
N GLU A 317 8.17 16.51 -4.85
CA GLU A 317 8.96 17.72 -4.57
C GLU A 317 10.12 17.44 -3.60
N HIS A 318 9.89 16.50 -2.65
CA HIS A 318 10.88 16.13 -1.64
C HIS A 318 11.43 14.70 -1.83
N VAL A 319 11.52 14.25 -3.08
CA VAL A 319 11.94 12.87 -3.42
C VAL A 319 13.38 12.53 -3.02
N ASP A 320 14.19 13.53 -2.75
CA ASP A 320 15.55 13.37 -2.20
C ASP A 320 15.54 12.73 -0.79
N ARG A 321 14.47 12.93 -0.01
CA ARG A 321 14.29 12.42 1.36
C ARG A 321 13.08 11.53 1.52
N ILE A 322 12.09 11.62 0.62
CA ILE A 322 10.86 10.83 0.67
C ILE A 322 10.87 9.79 -0.44
N SER A 323 10.67 8.52 -0.07
CA SER A 323 10.31 7.47 -1.02
C SER A 323 8.81 7.20 -0.93
N THR A 324 8.12 7.10 -2.06
CA THR A 324 6.64 7.07 -2.12
C THR A 324 6.11 5.88 -2.89
N CYS A 325 5.05 5.26 -2.35
CA CYS A 325 4.21 4.28 -3.05
C CYS A 325 2.76 4.79 -3.15
N ALA A 326 2.31 5.05 -4.37
CA ALA A 326 0.92 5.43 -4.64
C ALA A 326 0.02 4.20 -4.66
N GLY A 327 -0.60 3.89 -3.51
CA GLY A 327 -1.59 2.83 -3.36
C GLY A 327 -2.98 3.30 -3.80
N THR A 328 -3.28 3.24 -5.08
CA THR A 328 -4.53 3.80 -5.62
C THR A 328 -5.04 3.07 -6.85
N HIS A 329 -6.37 3.09 -7.01
CA HIS A 329 -7.10 2.64 -8.19
C HIS A 329 -7.60 3.82 -9.04
N ASN A 330 -7.22 5.05 -8.71
CA ASN A 330 -7.63 6.26 -9.43
C ASN A 330 -6.70 6.52 -10.61
N GLU A 331 -7.27 6.52 -11.84
CA GLU A 331 -6.54 6.75 -13.08
C GLU A 331 -5.92 8.15 -13.12
N ALA A 332 -6.66 9.19 -12.70
CA ALA A 332 -6.18 10.57 -12.74
C ALA A 332 -4.99 10.80 -11.81
N SER A 333 -5.05 10.31 -10.56
CA SER A 333 -3.93 10.42 -9.61
C SER A 333 -2.72 9.59 -10.07
N SER A 334 -2.94 8.44 -10.71
CA SER A 334 -1.85 7.64 -11.30
C SER A 334 -1.18 8.37 -12.46
N LEU A 335 -1.97 8.99 -13.34
CA LEU A 335 -1.44 9.82 -14.44
C LEU A 335 -0.69 11.03 -13.90
N LEU A 336 -1.27 11.75 -12.92
CA LEU A 336 -0.62 12.88 -12.26
C LEU A 336 0.76 12.49 -11.72
N LEU A 337 0.89 11.35 -11.07
CA LEU A 337 2.19 10.92 -10.54
C LEU A 337 3.21 10.68 -11.66
N THR A 338 2.80 10.11 -12.81
CA THR A 338 3.70 9.95 -13.97
C THR A 338 4.16 11.30 -14.53
N GLU A 339 3.27 12.28 -14.58
CA GLU A 339 3.57 13.65 -15.00
C GLU A 339 4.52 14.35 -14.03
N LEU A 340 4.28 14.23 -12.72
CA LEU A 340 5.15 14.79 -11.69
C LEU A 340 6.56 14.18 -11.75
N MET A 341 6.67 12.87 -11.92
CA MET A 341 7.97 12.19 -12.11
C MET A 341 8.71 12.74 -13.32
N GLN A 342 8.03 12.90 -14.46
CA GLN A 342 8.61 13.47 -15.66
C GLN A 342 9.08 14.93 -15.46
N GLN A 343 8.27 15.77 -14.82
CA GLN A 343 8.60 17.17 -14.50
C GLN A 343 9.80 17.27 -13.55
N ALA A 344 9.92 16.34 -12.60
CA ALA A 344 11.05 16.25 -11.69
C ALA A 344 12.30 15.58 -12.30
N GLY A 345 12.26 15.17 -13.58
CA GLY A 345 13.37 14.49 -14.25
C GLY A 345 13.66 13.08 -13.74
N LEU A 346 12.67 12.44 -13.10
CA LEU A 346 12.80 11.08 -12.59
C LEU A 346 12.55 10.07 -13.71
N ALA A 347 13.38 9.01 -13.75
CA ALA A 347 13.13 7.89 -14.65
C ALA A 347 11.85 7.14 -14.22
N PRO A 348 11.08 6.52 -15.17
CA PRO A 348 9.93 5.70 -14.81
C PRO A 348 10.22 4.63 -13.75
N GLY A 349 11.38 3.97 -13.85
CA GLY A 349 11.83 2.95 -12.90
C GLY A 349 12.61 3.50 -11.68
N ASP A 350 12.46 4.79 -11.32
CA ASP A 350 13.13 5.33 -10.13
C ASP A 350 12.74 4.54 -8.86
N PRO A 351 13.70 3.95 -8.13
CA PRO A 351 13.43 3.04 -7.03
C PRO A 351 12.72 3.68 -5.84
N ARG A 352 12.62 5.01 -5.80
CA ARG A 352 11.95 5.78 -4.75
C ARG A 352 10.46 5.95 -5.00
N VAL A 353 9.98 5.71 -6.24
CA VAL A 353 8.57 5.90 -6.60
C VAL A 353 7.96 4.59 -7.10
N TRP A 354 6.81 4.23 -6.53
CA TRP A 354 6.09 3.00 -6.81
C TRP A 354 4.59 3.25 -6.98
N PHE A 355 3.96 2.39 -7.77
CA PHE A 355 2.50 2.33 -7.92
C PHE A 355 2.01 0.97 -7.41
N ALA A 356 0.95 0.96 -6.61
CA ALA A 356 0.40 -0.29 -6.10
C ALA A 356 -1.13 -0.34 -6.23
N GLN A 357 -1.64 -1.46 -6.72
CA GLN A 357 -3.06 -1.78 -6.81
C GLN A 357 -3.33 -3.13 -6.14
N LEU A 358 -4.56 -3.34 -5.70
CA LEU A 358 -4.99 -4.63 -5.19
C LEU A 358 -5.02 -5.67 -6.31
N TYR A 359 -4.64 -6.91 -5.99
CA TYR A 359 -4.72 -8.01 -6.94
C TYR A 359 -6.17 -8.25 -7.37
N GLY A 360 -6.36 -8.55 -8.66
CA GLY A 360 -7.66 -8.76 -9.26
C GLY A 360 -8.45 -7.49 -9.56
N MET A 361 -7.87 -6.30 -9.34
CA MET A 361 -8.47 -5.00 -9.61
C MET A 361 -7.51 -4.10 -10.39
N SER A 362 -8.05 -3.22 -11.24
CA SER A 362 -7.31 -2.18 -11.98
C SER A 362 -6.10 -2.71 -12.75
N ASP A 363 -6.28 -3.84 -13.44
CA ASP A 363 -5.24 -4.41 -14.29
C ASP A 363 -4.85 -3.42 -15.41
N ASN A 364 -5.80 -2.58 -15.87
CA ASN A 364 -5.52 -1.50 -16.81
C ASN A 364 -4.48 -0.48 -16.32
N LEU A 365 -4.48 -0.14 -15.03
CA LEU A 365 -3.45 0.73 -14.46
C LEU A 365 -2.12 -0.02 -14.36
N THR A 366 -2.12 -1.15 -13.66
CA THR A 366 -0.91 -1.88 -13.31
C THR A 366 -0.11 -2.30 -14.54
N TYR A 367 -0.77 -2.95 -15.52
CA TYR A 367 -0.08 -3.46 -16.71
C TYR A 367 0.37 -2.35 -17.63
N ASN A 368 -0.41 -1.27 -17.83
CA ASN A 368 0.00 -0.15 -18.67
C ASN A 368 1.14 0.67 -18.04
N LEU A 369 1.15 0.87 -16.72
CA LEU A 369 2.28 1.49 -16.01
C LEU A 369 3.54 0.63 -16.10
N ALA A 370 3.44 -0.68 -15.85
CA ALA A 370 4.57 -1.61 -15.98
C ALA A 370 5.11 -1.65 -17.41
N HIS A 371 4.24 -1.68 -18.41
CA HIS A 371 4.61 -1.64 -19.84
C HIS A 371 5.36 -0.34 -20.21
N ALA A 372 5.01 0.78 -19.56
CA ALA A 372 5.69 2.06 -19.72
C ALA A 372 6.99 2.18 -18.88
N GLY A 373 7.38 1.13 -18.15
CA GLY A 373 8.61 1.06 -17.37
C GLY A 373 8.52 1.58 -15.94
N TYR A 374 7.32 1.92 -15.46
CA TYR A 374 7.13 2.35 -14.06
C TYR A 374 7.17 1.17 -13.10
N ASN A 375 7.68 1.43 -11.89
CA ASN A 375 7.67 0.43 -10.81
C ASN A 375 6.24 0.19 -10.33
N THR A 376 5.72 -0.99 -10.55
CA THR A 376 4.36 -1.37 -10.16
C THR A 376 4.36 -2.62 -9.29
N ALA A 377 3.38 -2.71 -8.39
CA ALA A 377 3.19 -3.90 -7.59
C ALA A 377 1.69 -4.19 -7.38
N LYS A 378 1.35 -5.48 -7.26
CA LYS A 378 0.04 -5.95 -6.83
C LYS A 378 0.07 -6.35 -5.36
N TYR A 379 -0.82 -5.78 -4.56
CA TYR A 379 -1.14 -6.26 -3.23
C TYR A 379 -1.84 -7.60 -3.34
N LEU A 380 -1.18 -8.67 -2.91
CA LEU A 380 -1.64 -10.05 -3.07
C LEU A 380 -2.00 -10.64 -1.71
N PRO A 381 -3.26 -10.53 -1.28
CA PRO A 381 -3.72 -11.13 -0.04
C PRO A 381 -3.63 -12.65 -0.11
N TYR A 382 -3.28 -13.26 1.01
CA TYR A 382 -3.27 -14.71 1.15
C TYR A 382 -3.61 -15.14 2.57
N GLY A 383 -3.96 -16.41 2.72
CA GLY A 383 -4.30 -17.05 3.99
C GLY A 383 -5.46 -18.04 3.84
N PRO A 384 -5.78 -18.82 4.88
CA PRO A 384 -6.88 -19.76 4.85
C PRO A 384 -8.18 -19.10 4.40
N VAL A 385 -8.96 -19.73 3.52
CA VAL A 385 -10.18 -19.16 2.91
C VAL A 385 -11.11 -18.54 3.96
N ALA A 386 -11.32 -19.24 5.08
CA ALA A 386 -12.19 -18.73 6.15
C ALA A 386 -11.66 -17.44 6.80
N ALA A 387 -10.34 -17.32 6.94
CA ALA A 387 -9.69 -16.19 7.60
C ALA A 387 -9.66 -14.93 6.72
N VAL A 388 -9.59 -15.09 5.38
CA VAL A 388 -9.57 -13.96 4.43
C VAL A 388 -10.97 -13.51 4.02
N MET A 389 -12.05 -14.14 4.51
CA MET A 389 -13.43 -13.78 4.18
C MET A 389 -13.78 -12.30 4.45
N PRO A 390 -13.37 -11.68 5.58
CA PRO A 390 -13.62 -10.25 5.80
C PRO A 390 -13.03 -9.37 4.70
N TYR A 391 -11.85 -9.71 4.21
CA TYR A 391 -11.22 -9.03 3.07
C TYR A 391 -12.05 -9.19 1.79
N LEU A 392 -12.45 -10.43 1.44
CA LEU A 392 -13.22 -10.70 0.22
C LEU A 392 -14.58 -9.99 0.21
N LEU A 393 -15.25 -9.96 1.36
CA LEU A 393 -16.54 -9.28 1.51
C LEU A 393 -16.40 -7.76 1.32
N ARG A 394 -15.35 -7.14 1.89
CA ARG A 394 -15.06 -5.72 1.63
C ARG A 394 -14.85 -5.43 0.14
N ARG A 395 -14.14 -6.31 -0.59
CA ARG A 395 -13.98 -6.18 -2.05
C ARG A 395 -15.31 -6.26 -2.79
N ALA A 396 -16.17 -7.20 -2.41
CA ALA A 396 -17.51 -7.30 -2.98
C ALA A 396 -18.36 -6.04 -2.73
N ASP A 397 -18.34 -5.54 -1.49
CA ASP A 397 -19.10 -4.33 -1.09
C ASP A 397 -18.55 -3.07 -1.80
N GLU A 398 -17.24 -2.88 -1.87
CA GLU A 398 -16.61 -1.75 -2.57
C GLU A 398 -16.93 -1.72 -4.06
N ASN A 399 -16.91 -2.88 -4.71
CA ASN A 399 -17.28 -3.00 -6.12
C ASN A 399 -18.76 -2.69 -6.37
N THR A 400 -19.63 -2.80 -5.35
CA THR A 400 -21.05 -2.41 -5.47
C THR A 400 -21.31 -0.96 -5.07
N ALA A 401 -20.56 -0.42 -4.11
CA ALA A 401 -20.75 0.93 -3.57
C ALA A 401 -20.12 2.02 -4.46
N ILE A 402 -19.03 1.70 -5.14
CA ILE A 402 -18.37 2.59 -6.11
C ILE A 402 -18.94 2.29 -7.51
N ALA A 403 -20.14 2.77 -7.76
CA ALA A 403 -20.86 2.59 -9.04
C ALA A 403 -20.07 3.04 -10.32
N GLY A 404 -18.87 3.62 -10.15
CA GLY A 404 -17.97 4.01 -11.24
C GLY A 404 -16.84 3.00 -11.54
N GLN A 405 -16.28 2.32 -10.53
CA GLN A 405 -15.04 1.55 -10.71
C GLN A 405 -15.29 0.12 -11.21
N SER A 406 -16.27 -0.61 -10.67
CA SER A 406 -16.63 -1.91 -11.21
C SER A 406 -17.23 -1.80 -12.61
N SER A 407 -17.99 -0.73 -12.88
CA SER A 407 -18.46 -0.43 -14.23
C SER A 407 -17.30 -0.14 -15.20
N ARG A 408 -16.22 0.52 -14.76
CA ARG A 408 -15.02 0.78 -15.57
C ARG A 408 -14.29 -0.52 -15.92
N GLU A 409 -13.96 -1.35 -14.94
CA GLU A 409 -13.30 -2.64 -15.17
C GLU A 409 -14.16 -3.57 -16.03
N PHE A 410 -15.45 -3.65 -15.75
CA PHE A 410 -16.41 -4.42 -16.55
C PHE A 410 -16.41 -3.96 -18.01
N LEU A 411 -16.45 -2.64 -18.27
CA LEU A 411 -16.42 -2.09 -19.61
C LEU A 411 -15.09 -2.39 -20.34
N LEU A 412 -13.97 -2.32 -19.65
CA LEU A 412 -12.66 -2.64 -20.22
C LEU A 412 -12.54 -4.12 -20.56
N VAL A 413 -13.01 -5.03 -19.71
CA VAL A 413 -13.06 -6.46 -19.99
C VAL A 413 -13.97 -6.73 -21.21
N GLN A 414 -15.14 -6.07 -21.28
CA GLN A 414 -16.04 -6.18 -22.42
C GLN A 414 -15.40 -5.69 -23.72
N LYS A 415 -14.70 -4.54 -23.65
CA LYS A 415 -13.94 -3.98 -24.80
C LYS A 415 -12.91 -4.98 -25.30
N GLU A 416 -12.14 -5.60 -24.41
CA GLU A 416 -11.12 -6.58 -24.76
C GLU A 416 -11.72 -7.86 -25.37
N ILE A 417 -12.81 -8.38 -24.79
CA ILE A 417 -13.50 -9.54 -25.36
C ILE A 417 -13.95 -9.26 -26.80
N ARG A 418 -14.55 -8.08 -27.06
CA ARG A 418 -14.97 -7.66 -28.42
C ARG A 418 -13.76 -7.55 -29.36
N ARG A 419 -12.69 -6.91 -28.90
CA ARG A 419 -11.46 -6.77 -29.70
C ARG A 419 -10.90 -8.13 -30.12
N ARG A 420 -10.86 -9.14 -29.22
CA ARG A 420 -10.38 -10.48 -29.55
C ARG A 420 -11.31 -11.25 -30.51
N GLN A 421 -12.59 -10.91 -30.50
CA GLN A 421 -13.58 -11.47 -31.44
C GLN A 421 -13.61 -10.78 -32.81
N GLY A 422 -12.73 -9.80 -33.04
CA GLY A 422 -12.69 -9.01 -34.29
C GLY A 422 -13.86 -8.04 -34.42
N ARG A 423 -14.47 -7.60 -33.34
CA ARG A 423 -15.65 -6.71 -33.30
C ARG A 423 -15.35 -5.38 -32.66
#